data_90310c4cdfbe3d1eaf481081cedee02d
#
_entry.id   90310c4cdfbe3d1eaf481081cedee02d
#
_cell.length_a   1.000
_cell.length_b   1.000
_cell.length_c   1.000
_cell.angle_alpha   90.00
_cell.angle_beta   90.00
_cell.angle_gamma   90.00
#
_symmetry.space_group_name_H-M   'P 1'
#
loop_
_entity.id
_entity.type
_entity.pdbx_description
1 polymer ?
#
loop_
_entity_poly.entity_id
_entity_poly.type
_entity_poly.pdbx_seq_one_letter_code
_entity_poly.pdbx_strand_id
1 'polypeptide(L)'
;MTNSGYNSSRLGFKGVEDLGGGLKAKFWLEAGVNNDDGSGSATNVNNQATGGALAGMNGSQGLTFNRTSYVSLIGNSGEIRLGRDYSPQFWSFTVYDPFGTNGVGTTQALNSSAGGVTIVRASNSVAYISPNMSGFVVWGQMYFGENASNAASQAGDGGAARVQYDNGPLSLAAAYSKTTTGAGTDVQSTNIAGSYNMGVAQLIGFWNKDANTGAKDVTGYTIGALVPVAPAGTVRVSFSNSDNGAGAKTDKFALGYVHDLSKRTALYGTFASLSNSGGAAQALNGAITPANGSSTGFDLGVRHAF
;
A
#
# COMPACT_ATOMS: atom_id res chain seq x y z
N MET A 1 1.99 -22.91 4.57
CA MET A 1 1.00 -22.25 3.69
C MET A 1 1.16 -20.76 3.92
N THR A 2 1.10 -19.91 2.88
CA THR A 2 1.23 -18.45 3.03
C THR A 2 -0.09 -17.79 2.66
N ASN A 3 -0.45 -16.74 3.39
CA ASN A 3 -1.63 -15.92 3.13
C ASN A 3 -1.27 -14.78 2.18
N SER A 4 -2.20 -14.34 1.36
CA SER A 4 -2.11 -13.06 0.63
C SER A 4 -1.05 -12.98 -0.49
N GLY A 5 -0.70 -14.09 -1.14
CA GLY A 5 0.30 -14.09 -2.21
C GLY A 5 -0.10 -13.33 -3.49
N TYR A 6 -1.40 -13.16 -3.76
CA TYR A 6 -1.92 -12.39 -4.90
C TYR A 6 -2.72 -11.17 -4.47
N ASN A 7 -3.53 -11.31 -3.42
CA ASN A 7 -4.35 -10.26 -2.86
C ASN A 7 -4.56 -10.55 -1.38
N SER A 8 -4.57 -9.51 -0.54
CA SER A 8 -4.75 -9.68 0.91
C SER A 8 -6.10 -10.33 1.22
N SER A 9 -6.08 -11.43 1.97
CA SER A 9 -7.28 -12.09 2.46
C SER A 9 -8.01 -11.20 3.45
N ARG A 10 -9.33 -11.06 3.29
CA ARG A 10 -10.11 -10.07 4.06
C ARG A 10 -11.59 -10.40 4.10
N LEU A 11 -12.22 -9.97 5.19
CA LEU A 11 -13.66 -9.93 5.35
C LEU A 11 -14.10 -8.48 5.52
N GLY A 12 -15.12 -8.06 4.79
CA GLY A 12 -15.56 -6.67 4.83
C GLY A 12 -17.07 -6.51 4.71
N PHE A 13 -17.57 -5.45 5.35
CA PHE A 13 -18.96 -5.01 5.29
C PHE A 13 -18.96 -3.56 4.80
N LYS A 14 -19.81 -3.26 3.83
CA LYS A 14 -20.02 -1.90 3.35
C LYS A 14 -21.48 -1.66 3.05
N GLY A 15 -21.93 -0.44 3.32
CA GLY A 15 -23.29 0.00 3.00
C GLY A 15 -23.27 1.43 2.51
N VAL A 16 -24.26 1.77 1.71
CA VAL A 16 -24.50 3.13 1.22
C VAL A 16 -25.99 3.40 1.39
N GLU A 17 -26.33 4.55 2.01
CA GLU A 17 -27.68 5.08 2.18
C GLU A 17 -27.80 6.37 1.36
N ASP A 18 -28.86 6.49 0.57
CA ASP A 18 -29.20 7.72 -0.13
C ASP A 18 -30.02 8.62 0.81
N LEU A 19 -29.46 9.81 1.13
CA LEU A 19 -30.08 10.78 2.02
C LEU A 19 -30.95 11.80 1.27
N GLY A 20 -31.04 11.67 -0.06
CA GLY A 20 -31.70 12.64 -0.93
C GLY A 20 -30.84 13.85 -1.30
N GLY A 21 -31.29 14.62 -2.29
CA GLY A 21 -30.57 15.83 -2.73
C GLY A 21 -29.17 15.60 -3.30
N GLY A 22 -28.81 14.35 -3.67
CA GLY A 22 -27.47 13.97 -4.14
C GLY A 22 -26.48 13.69 -3.01
N LEU A 23 -26.94 13.69 -1.75
CA LEU A 23 -26.14 13.35 -0.58
C LEU A 23 -26.31 11.87 -0.23
N LYS A 24 -25.20 11.18 0.11
CA LYS A 24 -25.20 9.78 0.55
C LYS A 24 -24.33 9.63 1.78
N ALA A 25 -24.76 8.75 2.70
CA ALA A 25 -23.94 8.24 3.79
C ALA A 25 -23.37 6.87 3.40
N LYS A 26 -22.14 6.58 3.80
CA LYS A 26 -21.50 5.30 3.56
C LYS A 26 -20.71 4.86 4.79
N PHE A 27 -20.66 3.55 5.02
CA PHE A 27 -19.68 2.94 5.92
C PHE A 27 -18.90 1.85 5.21
N TRP A 28 -17.68 1.61 5.67
CA TRP A 28 -16.85 0.48 5.24
C TRP A 28 -16.04 -0.03 6.44
N LEU A 29 -16.24 -1.31 6.75
CA LEU A 29 -15.51 -2.06 7.77
C LEU A 29 -14.82 -3.23 7.08
N GLU A 30 -13.48 -3.34 7.19
CA GLU A 30 -12.70 -4.40 6.55
C GLU A 30 -11.63 -4.93 7.50
N ALA A 31 -11.65 -6.24 7.74
CA ALA A 31 -10.70 -6.97 8.56
C ALA A 31 -9.76 -7.82 7.70
N GLY A 32 -8.47 -7.87 8.02
CA GLY A 32 -7.55 -8.86 7.50
C GLY A 32 -7.81 -10.22 8.16
N VAL A 33 -7.75 -11.29 7.37
CA VAL A 33 -7.94 -12.66 7.83
C VAL A 33 -6.77 -13.52 7.38
N ASN A 34 -6.17 -14.27 8.30
CA ASN A 34 -5.16 -15.29 7.99
C ASN A 34 -5.89 -16.61 7.71
N ASN A 35 -5.84 -17.08 6.46
CA ASN A 35 -6.63 -18.26 6.04
C ASN A 35 -6.07 -19.57 6.55
N ASP A 36 -4.83 -19.59 7.00
CA ASP A 36 -4.13 -20.81 7.45
C ASP A 36 -4.43 -21.18 8.90
N ASP A 37 -4.78 -20.19 9.73
CA ASP A 37 -5.06 -20.40 11.16
C ASP A 37 -6.37 -19.72 11.62
N GLY A 38 -7.02 -18.92 10.77
CA GLY A 38 -8.26 -18.21 11.09
C GLY A 38 -8.08 -16.97 11.98
N SER A 39 -6.85 -16.56 12.27
CA SER A 39 -6.59 -15.37 13.09
C SER A 39 -6.84 -14.06 12.32
N GLY A 40 -7.08 -12.97 13.05
CA GLY A 40 -7.10 -11.61 12.51
C GLY A 40 -5.74 -10.95 12.57
N SER A 41 -5.61 -9.81 11.88
CA SER A 41 -4.40 -8.98 11.94
C SER A 41 -4.59 -7.83 12.94
N ALA A 42 -3.50 -7.42 13.58
CA ALA A 42 -3.51 -6.36 14.59
C ALA A 42 -3.75 -4.96 14.01
N THR A 43 -4.26 -4.06 14.84
CA THR A 43 -4.52 -2.64 14.50
C THR A 43 -3.54 -1.74 15.24
N ASN A 44 -2.96 -0.76 14.55
CA ASN A 44 -2.30 0.37 15.19
C ASN A 44 -3.34 1.47 15.46
N VAL A 45 -3.55 1.80 16.73
CA VAL A 45 -4.68 2.65 17.16
C VAL A 45 -4.35 4.13 17.22
N ASN A 46 -3.09 4.53 17.39
CA ASN A 46 -2.68 5.92 17.61
C ASN A 46 -1.59 6.41 16.64
N ASN A 47 -1.34 5.70 15.54
CA ASN A 47 -0.34 6.05 14.52
C ASN A 47 1.11 6.17 15.06
N GLN A 48 1.40 5.55 16.20
CA GLN A 48 2.70 5.56 16.86
C GLN A 48 3.27 4.15 16.97
N ALA A 49 4.57 4.02 17.18
CA ALA A 49 5.22 2.73 17.41
C ALA A 49 4.66 1.97 18.64
N THR A 50 4.10 2.69 19.62
CA THR A 50 3.49 2.16 20.84
C THR A 50 2.03 1.77 20.70
N GLY A 51 1.40 2.06 19.57
CA GLY A 51 -0.06 1.94 19.36
C GLY A 51 -0.55 0.56 18.96
N GLY A 52 0.25 -0.48 19.14
CA GLY A 52 -0.06 -1.84 18.71
C GLY A 52 0.80 -2.30 17.53
N ALA A 53 0.25 -3.06 16.60
CA ALA A 53 1.02 -3.58 15.47
C ALA A 53 1.53 -2.45 14.56
N LEU A 54 2.82 -2.48 14.27
CA LEU A 54 3.43 -1.69 13.22
C LEU A 54 2.90 -2.15 11.85
N ALA A 55 2.87 -1.24 10.87
CA ALA A 55 2.57 -1.63 9.49
C ALA A 55 3.53 -2.73 9.03
N GLY A 56 2.98 -3.86 8.61
CA GLY A 56 3.77 -5.03 8.18
C GLY A 56 4.24 -5.97 9.29
N MET A 57 3.97 -5.70 10.56
CA MET A 57 4.20 -6.66 11.64
C MET A 57 2.95 -7.51 11.87
N ASN A 58 3.10 -8.82 11.82
CA ASN A 58 2.04 -9.79 12.08
C ASN A 58 1.83 -9.94 13.60
N GLY A 59 1.11 -8.98 14.19
CA GLY A 59 0.52 -9.21 15.51
C GLY A 59 -0.81 -9.95 15.31
N SER A 60 -0.98 -11.09 15.97
CA SER A 60 -2.29 -11.74 16.02
C SER A 60 -3.15 -11.05 17.08
N GLN A 61 -4.28 -10.52 16.66
CA GLN A 61 -5.39 -10.13 17.52
C GLN A 61 -6.61 -10.93 17.08
N GLY A 62 -7.68 -10.91 17.86
CA GLY A 62 -9.00 -11.33 17.39
C GLY A 62 -9.38 -10.52 16.12
N LEU A 63 -10.49 -10.87 15.50
CA LEU A 63 -10.96 -10.16 14.31
C LEU A 63 -11.17 -8.67 14.63
N THR A 64 -10.37 -7.82 14.03
CA THR A 64 -10.48 -6.36 14.12
C THR A 64 -10.60 -5.77 12.73
N PHE A 65 -11.29 -4.64 12.59
CA PHE A 65 -11.37 -3.93 11.30
C PHE A 65 -10.10 -3.12 11.03
N ASN A 66 -8.97 -3.81 11.07
CA ASN A 66 -7.62 -3.24 11.00
C ASN A 66 -7.27 -2.65 9.63
N ARG A 67 -8.01 -3.02 8.56
CA ARG A 67 -7.73 -2.55 7.21
C ARG A 67 -8.47 -1.25 6.90
N THR A 68 -9.78 -1.22 7.12
CA THR A 68 -10.64 -0.07 6.87
C THR A 68 -11.74 -0.04 7.92
N SER A 69 -11.97 1.12 8.53
CA SER A 69 -13.04 1.34 9.50
C SER A 69 -13.42 2.81 9.47
N TYR A 70 -14.34 3.18 8.58
CA TYR A 70 -14.78 4.57 8.44
C TYR A 70 -16.27 4.72 8.14
N VAL A 71 -16.78 5.91 8.43
CA VAL A 71 -18.02 6.45 7.88
C VAL A 71 -17.69 7.61 6.93
N SER A 72 -18.53 7.84 5.92
CA SER A 72 -18.33 8.96 5.02
C SER A 72 -19.64 9.60 4.55
N LEU A 73 -19.54 10.88 4.16
CA LEU A 73 -20.57 11.62 3.45
C LEU A 73 -20.08 11.89 2.02
N ILE A 74 -20.92 11.57 1.04
CA ILE A 74 -20.64 11.73 -0.38
C ILE A 74 -21.66 12.71 -0.95
N GLY A 75 -21.17 13.72 -1.63
CA GLY A 75 -21.99 14.72 -2.30
C GLY A 75 -21.41 15.12 -3.65
N ASN A 76 -22.03 16.09 -4.32
CA ASN A 76 -21.55 16.59 -5.61
C ASN A 76 -20.16 17.23 -5.53
N SER A 77 -19.77 17.73 -4.36
CA SER A 77 -18.46 18.33 -4.09
C SER A 77 -17.38 17.31 -3.67
N GLY A 78 -17.70 16.01 -3.57
CA GLY A 78 -16.75 14.97 -3.19
C GLY A 78 -17.18 14.13 -1.99
N GLU A 79 -16.23 13.43 -1.38
CA GLU A 79 -16.42 12.53 -0.23
C GLU A 79 -15.57 13.00 0.95
N ILE A 80 -16.18 13.11 2.14
CA ILE A 80 -15.48 13.27 3.41
C ILE A 80 -15.56 11.94 4.16
N ARG A 81 -14.40 11.39 4.58
CA ARG A 81 -14.27 10.15 5.36
C ARG A 81 -13.76 10.45 6.76
N LEU A 82 -14.30 9.73 7.75
CA LEU A 82 -13.92 9.82 9.16
C LEU A 82 -13.62 8.41 9.69
N GLY A 83 -12.39 8.17 10.16
CA GLY A 83 -11.97 6.90 10.75
C GLY A 83 -10.63 6.38 10.20
N ARG A 84 -10.46 5.06 10.18
CA ARG A 84 -9.25 4.39 9.70
C ARG A 84 -9.38 4.04 8.23
N ASP A 85 -8.39 4.45 7.44
CA ASP A 85 -8.35 4.17 6.00
C ASP A 85 -6.90 4.06 5.49
N TYR A 86 -6.76 3.67 4.23
CA TYR A 86 -5.50 3.77 3.52
C TYR A 86 -4.98 5.20 3.50
N SER A 87 -3.66 5.32 3.57
CA SER A 87 -3.01 6.61 3.37
C SER A 87 -2.92 6.93 1.86
N PRO A 88 -3.10 8.20 1.46
CA PRO A 88 -3.05 8.60 0.06
C PRO A 88 -1.77 8.19 -0.67
N GLN A 89 -0.59 8.31 -0.03
CA GLN A 89 0.69 7.94 -0.63
C GLN A 89 0.80 6.42 -0.88
N PHE A 90 0.25 5.57 0.00
CA PHE A 90 0.26 4.12 -0.20
C PHE A 90 -0.57 3.70 -1.42
N TRP A 91 -1.62 4.45 -1.73
CA TRP A 91 -2.46 4.13 -2.88
C TRP A 91 -1.67 4.15 -4.19
N SER A 92 -0.64 5.00 -4.29
CA SER A 92 0.29 4.97 -5.41
C SER A 92 1.15 3.70 -5.45
N PHE A 93 1.65 3.21 -4.30
CA PHE A 93 2.38 1.95 -4.25
C PHE A 93 1.55 0.78 -4.77
N THR A 94 0.29 0.66 -4.36
CA THR A 94 -0.54 -0.49 -4.72
C THR A 94 -1.06 -0.42 -6.16
N VAL A 95 -1.37 0.78 -6.67
CA VAL A 95 -1.91 0.96 -8.02
C VAL A 95 -0.82 0.82 -9.08
N TYR A 96 0.40 1.28 -8.79
CA TYR A 96 1.50 1.28 -9.75
C TYR A 96 2.58 0.23 -9.44
N ASP A 97 2.19 -0.86 -8.79
CA ASP A 97 2.97 -2.09 -8.68
C ASP A 97 2.27 -3.20 -9.50
N PRO A 98 2.94 -3.85 -10.48
CA PRO A 98 2.35 -4.97 -11.22
C PRO A 98 1.81 -6.10 -10.34
N PHE A 99 2.33 -6.23 -9.11
CA PHE A 99 1.90 -7.24 -8.14
C PHE A 99 0.96 -6.67 -7.05
N GLY A 100 0.61 -5.38 -7.13
CA GLY A 100 -0.35 -4.75 -6.22
C GLY A 100 0.06 -4.80 -4.75
N THR A 101 1.35 -4.74 -4.46
CA THR A 101 1.93 -4.81 -3.11
C THR A 101 1.62 -6.12 -2.34
N ASN A 102 1.52 -7.25 -3.05
CA ASN A 102 1.24 -8.55 -2.46
C ASN A 102 2.25 -9.63 -2.90
N GLY A 103 2.47 -10.61 -2.03
CA GLY A 103 3.29 -11.78 -2.30
C GLY A 103 4.78 -11.49 -2.55
N VAL A 104 5.50 -12.47 -3.07
CA VAL A 104 6.95 -12.35 -3.36
C VAL A 104 7.25 -11.32 -4.45
N GLY A 105 6.27 -10.99 -5.30
CA GLY A 105 6.39 -9.99 -6.36
C GLY A 105 6.32 -8.53 -5.91
N THR A 106 5.87 -8.25 -4.67
CA THR A 106 5.74 -6.88 -4.12
C THR A 106 6.93 -5.99 -4.43
N THR A 107 6.69 -4.74 -4.80
CA THR A 107 7.77 -3.78 -5.07
C THR A 107 8.76 -3.66 -3.92
N GLN A 108 10.05 -3.63 -4.22
CA GLN A 108 11.11 -3.45 -3.20
C GLN A 108 11.09 -2.03 -2.62
N ALA A 109 10.61 -1.06 -3.36
CA ALA A 109 10.43 0.30 -2.87
C ALA A 109 9.53 0.39 -1.62
N LEU A 110 8.46 -0.45 -1.53
CA LEU A 110 7.62 -0.53 -0.33
C LEU A 110 8.31 -1.30 0.80
N ASN A 111 8.93 -2.43 0.51
CA ASN A 111 9.57 -3.28 1.53
C ASN A 111 10.71 -2.58 2.28
N SER A 112 11.38 -1.64 1.62
CA SER A 112 12.47 -0.86 2.19
C SER A 112 12.06 0.55 2.61
N SER A 113 10.77 0.86 2.49
CA SER A 113 10.27 2.19 2.84
C SER A 113 10.47 2.49 4.33
N ALA A 114 10.97 3.68 4.60
CA ALA A 114 11.10 4.23 5.94
C ALA A 114 9.82 4.96 6.42
N GLY A 115 8.74 4.90 5.65
CA GLY A 115 7.52 5.71 5.81
C GLY A 115 6.73 5.52 7.12
N GLY A 116 7.28 4.76 8.07
CA GLY A 116 6.75 4.63 9.42
C GLY A 116 5.44 3.84 9.51
N VAL A 117 4.76 3.97 10.65
CA VAL A 117 3.54 3.22 10.97
C VAL A 117 2.33 3.61 10.13
N THR A 118 2.33 4.81 9.55
CA THR A 118 1.25 5.36 8.71
C THR A 118 1.46 5.12 7.22
N ILE A 119 2.52 4.40 6.83
CA ILE A 119 2.82 4.22 5.40
C ILE A 119 1.66 3.58 4.65
N VAL A 120 0.98 2.60 5.23
CA VAL A 120 -0.12 1.89 4.57
C VAL A 120 -1.47 2.45 4.96
N ARG A 121 -1.68 2.73 6.25
CA ARG A 121 -2.96 3.18 6.82
C ARG A 121 -2.75 4.10 8.00
N ALA A 122 -3.67 5.03 8.17
CA ALA A 122 -3.75 5.87 9.35
C ALA A 122 -5.08 5.67 10.06
N SER A 123 -5.04 5.60 11.41
CA SER A 123 -6.20 5.68 12.31
C SER A 123 -6.53 7.13 12.62
N ASN A 124 -7.71 7.37 13.21
CA ASN A 124 -8.13 8.70 13.70
C ASN A 124 -7.97 9.77 12.62
N SER A 125 -8.46 9.46 11.41
CA SER A 125 -8.24 10.33 10.27
C SER A 125 -9.51 10.99 9.77
N VAL A 126 -9.30 12.18 9.20
CA VAL A 126 -10.28 12.92 8.38
C VAL A 126 -9.69 13.01 6.99
N ALA A 127 -10.44 12.54 5.99
CA ALA A 127 -10.01 12.61 4.61
C ALA A 127 -11.07 13.26 3.71
N TYR A 128 -10.59 13.94 2.68
CA TYR A 128 -11.42 14.48 1.60
C TYR A 128 -10.93 13.92 0.27
N ILE A 129 -11.89 13.46 -0.56
CA ILE A 129 -11.65 13.00 -1.92
C ILE A 129 -12.52 13.82 -2.85
N SER A 130 -11.91 14.53 -3.81
CA SER A 130 -12.63 15.35 -4.78
C SER A 130 -13.48 14.49 -5.73
N PRO A 131 -14.49 15.06 -6.38
CA PRO A 131 -15.05 14.47 -7.59
C PRO A 131 -13.95 14.35 -8.67
N ASN A 132 -14.26 13.60 -9.73
CA ASN A 132 -13.43 13.62 -10.94
C ASN A 132 -13.62 14.96 -11.66
N MET A 133 -12.54 15.73 -11.77
CA MET A 133 -12.48 17.04 -12.40
C MET A 133 -11.73 16.94 -13.74
N SER A 134 -12.39 16.45 -14.79
CA SER A 134 -11.81 16.24 -16.11
C SER A 134 -10.54 15.35 -16.09
N GLY A 135 -10.61 14.26 -15.35
CA GLY A 135 -9.51 13.31 -15.17
C GLY A 135 -8.71 13.51 -13.87
N PHE A 136 -8.78 14.67 -13.24
CA PHE A 136 -8.10 14.92 -11.97
C PHE A 136 -8.94 14.49 -10.77
N VAL A 137 -8.30 13.78 -9.83
CA VAL A 137 -8.84 13.47 -8.51
C VAL A 137 -7.78 13.84 -7.46
N VAL A 138 -8.19 14.58 -6.44
CA VAL A 138 -7.35 14.94 -5.29
C VAL A 138 -7.84 14.20 -4.06
N TRP A 139 -6.92 13.64 -3.30
CA TRP A 139 -7.18 13.00 -2.00
C TRP A 139 -6.27 13.60 -0.95
N GLY A 140 -6.85 14.29 0.04
CA GLY A 140 -6.18 14.80 1.23
C GLY A 140 -6.60 14.02 2.47
N GLN A 141 -5.69 13.81 3.41
CA GLN A 141 -5.95 13.14 4.68
C GLN A 141 -5.14 13.79 5.80
N MET A 142 -5.77 14.01 6.94
CA MET A 142 -5.12 14.36 8.20
C MET A 142 -5.40 13.24 9.21
N TYR A 143 -4.47 12.95 10.09
CA TYR A 143 -4.60 11.91 11.11
C TYR A 143 -3.90 12.32 12.41
N PHE A 144 -4.38 11.77 13.53
CA PHE A 144 -4.02 12.21 14.87
C PHE A 144 -3.51 11.03 15.71
N GLY A 145 -2.45 11.29 16.50
CA GLY A 145 -1.80 10.31 17.37
C GLY A 145 -2.48 10.16 18.73
N GLU A 146 -3.54 10.92 19.00
CA GLU A 146 -4.28 10.92 20.28
C GLU A 146 -3.38 11.19 21.49
N ASN A 147 -2.48 12.14 21.36
CA ASN A 147 -1.61 12.55 22.45
C ASN A 147 -2.37 13.40 23.48
N ALA A 148 -1.96 13.32 24.74
CA ALA A 148 -2.44 14.24 25.75
C ALA A 148 -2.09 15.70 25.37
N SER A 149 -2.93 16.66 25.75
CA SER A 149 -2.74 18.07 25.39
C SER A 149 -1.44 18.69 25.91
N ASN A 150 -0.86 18.09 26.95
CA ASN A 150 0.43 18.47 27.55
C ASN A 150 1.60 17.55 27.14
N ALA A 151 1.42 16.71 26.12
CA ALA A 151 2.48 15.83 25.64
C ALA A 151 3.66 16.64 25.08
N ALA A 152 4.88 16.15 25.33
CA ALA A 152 6.10 16.79 24.85
C ALA A 152 6.27 16.70 23.32
N SER A 153 5.51 15.80 22.66
CA SER A 153 5.47 15.69 21.21
C SER A 153 4.09 15.26 20.74
N GLN A 154 3.76 15.58 19.48
CA GLN A 154 2.55 15.14 18.80
C GLN A 154 2.85 13.92 17.90
N ALA A 155 3.52 12.90 18.47
CA ALA A 155 3.82 11.68 17.73
C ALA A 155 2.56 11.01 17.22
N GLY A 156 2.58 10.55 15.96
CA GLY A 156 1.43 9.96 15.29
C GLY A 156 0.53 10.97 14.57
N ASP A 157 0.70 12.28 14.79
CA ASP A 157 0.03 13.31 14.02
C ASP A 157 0.67 13.44 12.64
N GLY A 158 -0.14 13.71 11.64
CA GLY A 158 0.37 13.90 10.30
C GLY A 158 -0.70 14.17 9.25
N GLY A 159 -0.24 14.15 8.02
CA GLY A 159 -1.12 14.34 6.87
C GLY A 159 -0.51 13.80 5.60
N ALA A 160 -1.37 13.56 4.64
CA ALA A 160 -0.99 13.07 3.32
C ALA A 160 -1.88 13.69 2.25
N ALA A 161 -1.33 13.85 1.07
CA ALA A 161 -2.06 14.27 -0.11
C ALA A 161 -1.61 13.47 -1.33
N ARG A 162 -2.56 13.24 -2.24
CA ARG A 162 -2.33 12.59 -3.53
C ARG A 162 -3.16 13.28 -4.60
N VAL A 163 -2.54 13.52 -5.75
CA VAL A 163 -3.24 13.91 -6.96
C VAL A 163 -3.09 12.79 -7.98
N GLN A 164 -4.15 12.46 -8.68
CA GLN A 164 -4.17 11.53 -9.80
C GLN A 164 -4.75 12.22 -11.02
N TYR A 165 -4.23 11.90 -12.18
CA TYR A 165 -4.75 12.29 -13.48
C TYR A 165 -4.91 11.08 -14.37
N ASP A 166 -6.15 10.81 -14.81
CA ASP A 166 -6.48 9.74 -15.75
C ASP A 166 -7.06 10.33 -17.04
N ASN A 167 -6.47 9.96 -18.18
CA ASN A 167 -6.95 10.37 -19.49
C ASN A 167 -6.69 9.28 -20.53
N GLY A 168 -7.75 8.57 -20.91
CA GLY A 168 -7.66 7.46 -21.85
C GLY A 168 -6.68 6.38 -21.38
N PRO A 169 -5.59 6.12 -22.13
CA PRO A 169 -4.62 5.10 -21.76
C PRO A 169 -3.63 5.54 -20.67
N LEU A 170 -3.56 6.82 -20.36
CA LEU A 170 -2.59 7.42 -19.42
C LEU A 170 -3.16 7.55 -18.01
N SER A 171 -2.42 7.11 -17.01
CA SER A 171 -2.66 7.36 -15.59
C SER A 171 -1.38 7.88 -14.95
N LEU A 172 -1.46 8.99 -14.22
CA LEU A 172 -0.34 9.61 -13.50
C LEU A 172 -0.77 9.87 -12.06
N ALA A 173 0.18 9.80 -11.13
CA ALA A 173 -0.07 10.19 -9.75
C ALA A 173 1.18 10.78 -9.09
N ALA A 174 0.97 11.70 -8.16
CA ALA A 174 1.98 12.19 -7.24
C ALA A 174 1.38 12.23 -5.83
N ALA A 175 2.17 11.88 -4.82
CA ALA A 175 1.72 11.91 -3.45
C ALA A 175 2.85 12.36 -2.51
N TYR A 176 2.43 12.95 -1.38
CA TYR A 176 3.29 13.36 -0.28
C TYR A 176 2.62 13.05 1.04
N SER A 177 3.41 12.66 2.02
CA SER A 177 2.98 12.54 3.42
C SER A 177 4.05 12.99 4.39
N LYS A 178 3.60 13.41 5.57
CA LYS A 178 4.46 13.71 6.72
C LYS A 178 3.80 13.21 7.99
N THR A 179 4.56 12.45 8.80
CA THR A 179 4.13 11.95 10.11
C THR A 179 5.15 12.32 11.17
N THR A 180 4.72 12.95 12.24
CA THR A 180 5.55 13.20 13.44
C THR A 180 5.79 11.88 14.16
N THR A 181 7.05 11.55 14.45
CA THR A 181 7.45 10.31 15.12
C THR A 181 7.92 10.54 16.56
N GLY A 182 8.23 11.78 16.90
CA GLY A 182 8.67 12.20 18.24
C GLY A 182 8.94 13.70 18.31
N ALA A 183 9.53 14.16 19.40
CA ALA A 183 9.90 15.57 19.56
C ALA A 183 10.98 15.98 18.54
N GLY A 184 10.60 16.82 17.58
CA GLY A 184 11.50 17.28 16.52
C GLY A 184 11.87 16.23 15.46
N THR A 185 11.20 15.09 15.45
CA THR A 185 11.44 14.03 14.47
C THR A 185 10.19 13.74 13.62
N ASP A 186 10.39 13.54 12.34
CA ASP A 186 9.33 13.18 11.40
C ASP A 186 9.82 12.19 10.33
N VAL A 187 8.85 11.55 9.69
CA VAL A 187 9.02 10.77 8.48
C VAL A 187 8.22 11.43 7.36
N GLN A 188 8.86 11.67 6.23
CA GLN A 188 8.24 12.23 5.04
C GLN A 188 8.37 11.23 3.90
N SER A 189 7.28 11.02 3.14
CA SER A 189 7.29 10.18 1.95
C SER A 189 6.81 10.99 0.75
N THR A 190 7.54 10.91 -0.34
CA THR A 190 7.18 11.53 -1.63
C THR A 190 7.22 10.47 -2.70
N ASN A 191 6.18 10.36 -3.51
CA ASN A 191 6.20 9.45 -4.66
C ASN A 191 5.59 10.05 -5.92
N ILE A 192 6.06 9.56 -7.06
CA ILE A 192 5.56 9.87 -8.39
C ILE A 192 5.38 8.54 -9.13
N ALA A 193 4.29 8.40 -9.84
CA ALA A 193 3.96 7.17 -10.53
C ALA A 193 3.20 7.43 -11.83
N GLY A 194 3.24 6.47 -12.74
CA GLY A 194 2.45 6.51 -13.94
C GLY A 194 2.29 5.16 -14.59
N SER A 195 1.25 5.03 -15.39
CA SER A 195 1.08 3.89 -16.28
C SER A 195 0.52 4.33 -17.61
N TYR A 196 0.83 3.54 -18.65
CA TYR A 196 0.31 3.74 -20.00
C TYR A 196 -0.15 2.42 -20.60
N ASN A 197 -1.41 2.35 -20.98
CA ASN A 197 -1.99 1.17 -21.64
C ASN A 197 -1.82 1.28 -23.15
N MET A 198 -0.95 0.44 -23.70
CA MET A 198 -0.65 0.36 -25.14
C MET A 198 -1.64 -0.55 -25.90
N GLY A 199 -2.64 -1.11 -25.25
CA GLY A 199 -3.54 -2.13 -25.79
C GLY A 199 -2.95 -3.55 -25.70
N VAL A 200 -1.71 -3.74 -26.11
CA VAL A 200 -1.00 -5.04 -26.03
C VAL A 200 -0.29 -5.25 -24.69
N ALA A 201 -0.01 -4.19 -23.96
CA ALA A 201 0.60 -4.20 -22.62
C ALA A 201 0.27 -2.90 -21.89
N GLN A 202 0.21 -2.95 -20.56
CA GLN A 202 0.25 -1.77 -19.70
C GLN A 202 1.65 -1.63 -19.12
N LEU A 203 2.33 -0.54 -19.42
CA LEU A 203 3.60 -0.18 -18.80
C LEU A 203 3.35 0.57 -17.51
N ILE A 204 4.18 0.34 -16.49
CA ILE A 204 4.05 0.91 -15.15
C ILE A 204 5.42 1.42 -14.69
N GLY A 205 5.44 2.63 -14.14
CA GLY A 205 6.61 3.22 -13.49
C GLY A 205 6.23 3.87 -12.16
N PHE A 206 7.07 3.70 -11.15
CA PHE A 206 6.90 4.25 -9.82
C PHE A 206 8.25 4.63 -9.22
N TRP A 207 8.32 5.75 -8.54
CA TRP A 207 9.46 6.21 -7.76
C TRP A 207 9.01 6.73 -6.40
N ASN A 208 9.80 6.43 -5.35
CA ASN A 208 9.55 6.86 -3.98
C ASN A 208 10.83 7.36 -3.31
N LYS A 209 10.67 8.35 -2.45
CA LYS A 209 11.69 8.85 -1.54
C LYS A 209 11.09 9.02 -0.15
N ASP A 210 11.70 8.38 0.84
CA ASP A 210 11.37 8.55 2.24
C ASP A 210 12.52 9.23 2.97
N ALA A 211 12.22 10.30 3.69
CA ALA A 211 13.16 11.04 4.51
C ALA A 211 12.76 10.92 5.99
N ASN A 212 13.74 10.55 6.82
CA ASN A 212 13.61 10.51 8.28
C ASN A 212 14.51 11.56 8.90
N THR A 213 14.00 12.34 9.85
CA THR A 213 14.83 13.29 10.57
C THR A 213 16.00 12.58 11.26
N GLY A 214 17.22 13.01 10.93
CA GLY A 214 18.46 12.45 11.51
C GLY A 214 18.96 11.16 10.87
N ALA A 215 18.31 10.67 9.81
CA ALA A 215 18.75 9.50 9.04
C ALA A 215 18.98 9.85 7.56
N LYS A 216 19.57 8.93 6.81
CA LYS A 216 19.70 9.06 5.37
C LYS A 216 18.35 8.81 4.69
N ASP A 217 18.13 9.50 3.58
CA ASP A 217 16.95 9.28 2.74
C ASP A 217 16.99 7.87 2.12
N VAL A 218 15.84 7.22 2.12
CA VAL A 218 15.64 5.95 1.42
C VAL A 218 14.93 6.24 0.11
N THR A 219 15.45 5.76 -0.99
CA THR A 219 14.81 5.86 -2.31
C THR A 219 14.49 4.50 -2.86
N GLY A 220 13.45 4.40 -3.69
CA GLY A 220 13.11 3.18 -4.38
C GLY A 220 12.38 3.47 -5.68
N TYR A 221 12.47 2.54 -6.63
CA TYR A 221 11.67 2.61 -7.84
C TYR A 221 11.21 1.24 -8.30
N THR A 222 10.20 1.25 -9.15
CA THR A 222 9.68 0.06 -9.84
C THR A 222 9.41 0.43 -11.28
N ILE A 223 9.81 -0.45 -12.17
CA ILE A 223 9.34 -0.47 -13.57
C ILE A 223 8.75 -1.84 -13.85
N GLY A 224 7.68 -1.91 -14.62
CA GLY A 224 7.08 -3.19 -14.92
C GLY A 224 5.98 -3.12 -15.97
N ALA A 225 5.39 -4.27 -16.24
CA ALA A 225 4.33 -4.40 -17.21
C ALA A 225 3.30 -5.48 -16.84
N LEU A 226 2.08 -5.26 -17.28
CA LEU A 226 1.02 -6.25 -17.36
C LEU A 226 0.77 -6.56 -18.81
N VAL A 227 0.92 -7.83 -19.21
CA VAL A 227 0.81 -8.27 -20.62
C VAL A 227 -0.31 -9.31 -20.73
N PRO A 228 -1.47 -8.95 -21.27
CA PRO A 228 -2.50 -9.92 -21.63
C PRO A 228 -1.95 -10.87 -22.70
N VAL A 229 -1.89 -12.17 -22.41
CA VAL A 229 -1.36 -13.20 -23.33
C VAL A 229 -2.44 -14.16 -23.84
N ALA A 230 -3.62 -14.12 -23.20
CA ALA A 230 -4.81 -14.86 -23.57
C ALA A 230 -6.05 -14.14 -23.01
N PRO A 231 -7.27 -14.44 -23.45
CA PRO A 231 -8.50 -13.81 -22.95
C PRO A 231 -8.67 -13.87 -21.42
N ALA A 232 -8.11 -14.91 -20.78
CA ALA A 232 -8.15 -15.12 -19.34
C ALA A 232 -6.76 -15.11 -18.70
N GLY A 233 -5.70 -14.78 -19.43
CA GLY A 233 -4.30 -14.91 -18.97
C GLY A 233 -3.53 -13.60 -19.04
N THR A 234 -2.88 -13.22 -17.91
CA THR A 234 -2.03 -12.03 -17.81
C THR A 234 -0.66 -12.39 -17.25
N VAL A 235 0.39 -12.06 -17.98
CA VAL A 235 1.76 -12.06 -17.47
C VAL A 235 2.04 -10.75 -16.77
N ARG A 236 2.71 -10.81 -15.62
CA ARG A 236 3.15 -9.67 -14.82
C ARG A 236 4.66 -9.70 -14.70
N VAL A 237 5.32 -8.61 -14.91
CA VAL A 237 6.77 -8.50 -14.77
C VAL A 237 7.12 -7.19 -14.08
N SER A 238 8.08 -7.23 -13.17
CA SER A 238 8.65 -6.01 -12.57
C SER A 238 10.12 -6.17 -12.26
N PHE A 239 10.81 -5.04 -12.32
CA PHE A 239 12.09 -4.81 -11.68
C PHE A 239 11.91 -3.67 -10.68
N SER A 240 12.39 -3.85 -9.47
CA SER A 240 12.32 -2.84 -8.42
C SER A 240 13.63 -2.76 -7.65
N ASN A 241 13.96 -1.57 -7.19
CA ASN A 241 15.18 -1.26 -6.46
C ASN A 241 14.84 -0.49 -5.19
N SER A 242 15.68 -0.60 -4.18
CA SER A 242 15.76 0.32 -3.05
C SER A 242 17.20 0.64 -2.70
N ASP A 243 17.44 1.89 -2.26
CA ASP A 243 18.72 2.44 -1.81
C ASP A 243 18.50 3.18 -0.50
N ASN A 244 19.23 2.82 0.55
CA ASN A 244 19.12 3.47 1.86
C ASN A 244 19.95 4.76 2.01
N GLY A 245 20.54 5.25 0.90
CA GLY A 245 21.38 6.46 0.90
C GLY A 245 22.71 6.33 1.63
N ALA A 246 22.99 5.17 2.24
CA ALA A 246 24.24 4.86 2.95
C ALA A 246 25.05 3.75 2.25
N GLY A 247 24.69 3.42 1.02
CA GLY A 247 25.36 2.42 0.18
C GLY A 247 24.67 1.05 0.14
N ALA A 248 23.76 0.75 1.05
CA ALA A 248 23.03 -0.50 1.03
C ALA A 248 21.90 -0.47 -0.01
N LYS A 249 21.93 -1.39 -0.96
CA LYS A 249 21.00 -1.49 -2.09
C LYS A 249 20.40 -2.87 -2.21
N THR A 250 19.17 -2.92 -2.69
CA THR A 250 18.47 -4.17 -2.97
C THR A 250 17.79 -4.07 -4.32
N ASP A 251 18.07 -5.02 -5.20
CA ASP A 251 17.42 -5.17 -6.50
C ASP A 251 16.53 -6.40 -6.49
N LYS A 252 15.35 -6.31 -7.10
CA LYS A 252 14.42 -7.43 -7.20
C LYS A 252 13.80 -7.51 -8.59
N PHE A 253 13.85 -8.68 -9.17
CA PHE A 253 13.09 -9.07 -10.35
C PHE A 253 11.94 -9.97 -9.94
N ALA A 254 10.75 -9.76 -10.54
CA ALA A 254 9.59 -10.61 -10.35
C ALA A 254 8.90 -10.90 -11.68
N LEU A 255 8.45 -12.14 -11.83
CA LEU A 255 7.68 -12.63 -12.97
C LEU A 255 6.51 -13.45 -12.47
N GLY A 256 5.30 -13.14 -12.91
CA GLY A 256 4.09 -13.84 -12.52
C GLY A 256 3.15 -14.10 -13.69
N TYR A 257 2.26 -15.05 -13.48
CA TYR A 257 1.15 -15.34 -14.38
C TYR A 257 -0.13 -15.50 -13.57
N VAL A 258 -1.20 -14.92 -14.08
CA VAL A 258 -2.55 -15.05 -13.53
C VAL A 258 -3.46 -15.58 -14.61
N HIS A 259 -4.27 -16.59 -14.25
CA HIS A 259 -5.29 -17.15 -15.10
C HIS A 259 -6.66 -17.02 -14.43
N ASP A 260 -7.52 -16.22 -15.00
CA ASP A 260 -8.88 -16.00 -14.48
C ASP A 260 -9.79 -17.15 -14.90
N LEU A 261 -10.18 -18.02 -13.97
CA LEU A 261 -11.16 -19.09 -14.18
C LEU A 261 -12.58 -18.52 -14.25
N SER A 262 -12.82 -17.40 -13.59
CA SER A 262 -14.06 -16.65 -13.59
C SER A 262 -13.83 -15.22 -13.10
N LYS A 263 -14.87 -14.36 -13.09
CA LYS A 263 -14.81 -13.02 -12.47
C LYS A 263 -14.41 -13.05 -10.98
N ARG A 264 -14.60 -14.17 -10.29
CA ARG A 264 -14.36 -14.31 -8.85
C ARG A 264 -13.15 -15.19 -8.51
N THR A 265 -12.71 -16.05 -9.43
CA THR A 265 -11.69 -17.07 -9.16
C THR A 265 -10.55 -16.96 -10.14
N ALA A 266 -9.33 -16.90 -9.63
CA ALA A 266 -8.11 -16.91 -10.43
C ALA A 266 -7.06 -17.88 -9.84
N LEU A 267 -6.31 -18.54 -10.73
CA LEU A 267 -5.06 -19.22 -10.38
C LEU A 267 -3.92 -18.25 -10.63
N TYR A 268 -2.89 -18.31 -9.78
CA TYR A 268 -1.71 -17.48 -9.98
C TYR A 268 -0.43 -18.23 -9.62
N GLY A 269 0.65 -17.83 -10.29
CA GLY A 269 2.02 -18.20 -9.92
C GLY A 269 2.93 -16.98 -10.05
N THR A 270 3.81 -16.77 -9.09
CA THR A 270 4.77 -15.66 -9.08
C THR A 270 6.12 -16.18 -8.63
N PHE A 271 7.16 -15.86 -9.38
CA PHE A 271 8.57 -16.09 -9.06
C PHE A 271 9.20 -14.73 -8.77
N ALA A 272 10.09 -14.65 -7.79
CA ALA A 272 10.91 -13.48 -7.53
C ALA A 272 12.34 -13.86 -7.14
N SER A 273 13.29 -13.02 -7.55
CA SER A 273 14.69 -13.09 -7.19
C SER A 273 15.17 -11.72 -6.73
N LEU A 274 15.80 -11.69 -5.57
CA LEU A 274 16.28 -10.50 -4.89
C LEU A 274 17.78 -10.63 -4.64
N SER A 275 18.51 -9.55 -4.86
CA SER A 275 19.95 -9.45 -4.55
C SER A 275 20.24 -8.20 -3.73
N ASN A 276 21.12 -8.34 -2.75
CA ASN A 276 21.57 -7.28 -1.87
C ASN A 276 23.02 -6.89 -2.15
N SER A 277 23.36 -5.65 -1.92
CA SER A 277 24.72 -5.13 -2.00
C SER A 277 24.94 -4.02 -0.97
N GLY A 278 26.20 -3.62 -0.72
CA GLY A 278 26.55 -2.55 0.20
C GLY A 278 26.12 -2.76 1.65
N GLY A 279 25.95 -4.03 2.07
CA GLY A 279 25.52 -4.38 3.42
C GLY A 279 24.01 -4.55 3.60
N ALA A 280 23.20 -4.39 2.55
CA ALA A 280 21.77 -4.71 2.61
C ALA A 280 21.55 -6.20 2.93
N ALA A 281 20.44 -6.50 3.64
CA ALA A 281 20.04 -7.84 4.06
C ALA A 281 18.54 -8.07 3.90
N GLN A 282 17.93 -7.45 2.89
CA GLN A 282 16.52 -7.63 2.60
C GLN A 282 16.26 -9.06 2.10
N ALA A 283 15.10 -9.59 2.41
CA ALA A 283 14.70 -10.94 2.01
C ALA A 283 13.29 -10.93 1.42
N LEU A 284 12.96 -11.96 0.67
CA LEU A 284 11.59 -12.27 0.30
C LEU A 284 10.81 -12.73 1.54
N ASN A 285 9.50 -12.58 1.48
CA ASN A 285 8.59 -12.82 2.60
C ASN A 285 8.86 -14.21 3.25
N GLY A 286 9.09 -14.22 4.57
CA GLY A 286 9.37 -15.43 5.34
C GLY A 286 10.81 -15.97 5.26
N ALA A 287 11.70 -15.32 4.49
CA ALA A 287 13.12 -15.71 4.39
C ALA A 287 14.02 -14.87 5.31
N ILE A 288 15.21 -15.40 5.60
CA ILE A 288 16.32 -14.69 6.23
C ILE A 288 17.46 -14.65 5.23
N THR A 289 18.04 -13.49 4.99
CA THR A 289 19.14 -13.30 4.04
C THR A 289 20.31 -12.61 4.75
N PRO A 290 21.55 -13.10 4.64
CA PRO A 290 22.71 -12.40 5.18
C PRO A 290 22.96 -11.09 4.40
N ALA A 291 23.76 -10.20 4.98
CA ALA A 291 24.21 -8.99 4.31
C ALA A 291 24.90 -9.34 2.97
N ASN A 292 24.54 -8.59 1.92
CA ASN A 292 24.98 -8.85 0.53
C ASN A 292 24.53 -10.20 -0.06
N GLY A 293 23.64 -10.92 0.62
CA GLY A 293 23.09 -12.19 0.15
C GLY A 293 21.94 -12.01 -0.85
N SER A 294 21.49 -13.10 -1.42
CA SER A 294 20.35 -13.17 -2.34
C SER A 294 19.21 -14.01 -1.75
N SER A 295 18.00 -13.76 -2.20
CA SER A 295 16.82 -14.53 -1.84
C SER A 295 15.98 -14.81 -3.09
N THR A 296 15.55 -16.05 -3.23
CA THR A 296 14.69 -16.50 -4.34
C THR A 296 13.46 -17.18 -3.77
N GLY A 297 12.29 -16.90 -4.32
CA GLY A 297 11.05 -17.48 -3.85
C GLY A 297 9.96 -17.51 -4.90
N PHE A 298 8.89 -18.23 -4.59
CA PHE A 298 7.73 -18.32 -5.45
C PHE A 298 6.44 -18.41 -4.63
N ASP A 299 5.36 -17.88 -5.18
CA ASP A 299 3.99 -18.06 -4.72
C ASP A 299 3.19 -18.82 -5.78
N LEU A 300 2.42 -19.81 -5.34
CA LEU A 300 1.40 -20.49 -6.16
C LEU A 300 0.11 -20.52 -5.36
N GLY A 301 -1.02 -20.24 -6.01
CA GLY A 301 -2.26 -20.23 -5.26
C GLY A 301 -3.52 -19.96 -6.07
N VAL A 302 -4.59 -19.90 -5.33
CA VAL A 302 -5.94 -19.57 -5.80
C VAL A 302 -6.40 -18.29 -5.13
N ARG A 303 -6.91 -17.35 -5.91
CA ARG A 303 -7.66 -16.19 -5.38
C ARG A 303 -9.14 -16.44 -5.63
N HIS A 304 -9.96 -16.30 -4.58
CA HIS A 304 -11.42 -16.37 -4.70
C HIS A 304 -12.07 -15.18 -3.97
N ALA A 305 -13.08 -14.58 -4.58
CA ALA A 305 -13.92 -13.54 -3.99
C ALA A 305 -15.38 -14.03 -3.93
N PHE A 306 -16.01 -13.85 -2.79
CA PHE A 306 -17.41 -14.23 -2.55
C PHE A 306 -18.39 -13.14 -2.97
#